data_379490043143f3b8628682b03590cc5e
#
_entry.id   379490043143f3b8628682b03590cc5e
#
_cell.length_a   1.000
_cell.length_b   1.000
_cell.length_c   1.000
_cell.angle_alpha   90.00
_cell.angle_beta   90.00
_cell.angle_gamma   90.00
#
_symmetry.space_group_name_H-M   'P 1'
#
loop_
_entity.id
_entity.type
_entity.pdbx_description
1 polymer ?
#
loop_
_entity_poly.entity_id
_entity_poly.type
_entity_poly.pdbx_seq_one_letter_code
_entity_poly.pdbx_strand_id
1 'polypeptide(L)'
;CGPNGLGCTVQAKASTDITYWPAAIANGVELRTNARVFEVTTDSTGRATGARYFDADGNVKFQPARLVVLAANGIGTPRLLLLSKSERHPQGLANSSGLVGRNLMFHPCATVTGFFADGLDPTYRGPLGNILLSQEFYETESSRGFTRGYTFQMNRSTGPARTAMGFAMPPVAWGEHHH
;
A
#
# COMPACT_ATOMS: atom_id res chain seq x y z
N CYS A 1 10.08 22.77 -6.59
CA CYS A 1 9.55 21.43 -6.45
C CYS A 1 8.06 21.46 -6.12
N GLY A 2 7.29 20.60 -6.76
CA GLY A 2 5.85 20.44 -6.51
C GLY A 2 5.54 19.32 -5.50
N PRO A 3 4.26 19.01 -5.29
CA PRO A 3 3.85 17.93 -4.41
C PRO A 3 4.27 16.58 -5.00
N ASN A 4 5.07 15.81 -4.26
CA ASN A 4 5.58 14.51 -4.73
C ASN A 4 4.52 13.40 -4.78
N GLY A 5 3.30 13.64 -4.29
CA GLY A 5 2.17 12.72 -4.40
C GLY A 5 1.68 12.52 -5.83
N LEU A 6 2.01 13.46 -6.73
CA LEU A 6 1.73 13.38 -8.16
C LEU A 6 2.94 12.90 -8.98
N GLY A 7 4.00 12.47 -8.31
CA GLY A 7 5.26 12.08 -8.91
C GLY A 7 6.40 13.06 -8.55
N CYS A 8 7.62 12.61 -8.71
CA CYS A 8 8.82 13.41 -8.44
C CYS A 8 9.75 13.39 -9.66
N THR A 9 9.76 14.50 -10.39
CA THR A 9 10.56 14.62 -11.62
C THR A 9 12.08 14.68 -11.37
N VAL A 10 12.50 15.01 -10.14
CA VAL A 10 13.91 15.06 -9.74
C VAL A 10 14.34 13.83 -8.94
N GLN A 11 13.53 12.77 -8.94
CA GLN A 11 13.82 11.49 -8.28
C GLN A 11 14.21 11.60 -6.79
N ALA A 12 13.68 12.58 -6.09
CA ALA A 12 13.95 12.79 -4.67
C ALA A 12 13.08 11.92 -3.73
N LYS A 13 12.17 11.12 -4.30
CA LYS A 13 11.34 10.18 -3.56
C LYS A 13 12.04 8.83 -3.51
N ALA A 14 12.47 8.41 -2.32
CA ALA A 14 13.18 7.14 -2.12
C ALA A 14 12.24 5.91 -2.18
N SER A 15 11.56 5.72 -3.30
CA SER A 15 10.78 4.51 -3.57
C SER A 15 11.68 3.39 -4.12
N THR A 16 11.24 2.14 -4.02
CA THR A 16 12.04 0.96 -4.38
C THR A 16 12.47 0.92 -5.84
N ASP A 17 11.70 1.54 -6.73
CA ASP A 17 11.99 1.65 -8.16
C ASP A 17 13.25 2.47 -8.47
N ILE A 18 13.58 3.46 -7.63
CA ILE A 18 14.77 4.29 -7.79
C ILE A 18 15.91 3.94 -6.82
N THR A 19 15.63 3.17 -5.77
CA THR A 19 16.64 2.81 -4.76
C THR A 19 17.13 1.36 -4.92
N TYR A 20 16.27 0.38 -4.76
CA TYR A 20 16.67 -1.03 -4.70
C TYR A 20 16.67 -1.72 -6.07
N TRP A 21 15.67 -1.45 -6.92
CA TRP A 21 15.55 -2.15 -8.20
C TRP A 21 16.74 -1.91 -9.14
N PRO A 22 17.29 -0.70 -9.29
CA PRO A 22 18.46 -0.50 -10.15
C PRO A 22 19.66 -1.35 -9.71
N ALA A 23 19.93 -1.39 -8.40
CA ALA A 23 21.01 -2.20 -7.85
C ALA A 23 20.74 -3.70 -7.99
N ALA A 24 19.51 -4.15 -7.75
CA ALA A 24 19.12 -5.55 -7.90
C ALA A 24 19.30 -6.04 -9.35
N ILE A 25 18.83 -5.27 -10.33
CA ILE A 25 18.96 -5.59 -11.76
C ILE A 25 20.44 -5.62 -12.16
N ALA A 26 21.23 -4.66 -11.71
CA ALA A 26 22.67 -4.62 -11.98
C ALA A 26 23.41 -5.83 -11.40
N ASN A 27 22.87 -6.48 -10.37
CA ASN A 27 23.37 -7.70 -9.77
C ASN A 27 22.70 -8.98 -10.32
N GLY A 28 22.04 -8.91 -11.47
CA GLY A 28 21.50 -10.07 -12.18
C GLY A 28 20.11 -10.53 -11.74
N VAL A 29 19.39 -9.71 -10.97
CA VAL A 29 17.99 -10.00 -10.66
C VAL A 29 17.13 -9.73 -11.90
N GLU A 30 16.34 -10.72 -12.32
CA GLU A 30 15.36 -10.55 -13.38
C GLU A 30 14.09 -9.89 -12.82
N LEU A 31 13.74 -8.72 -13.34
CA LEU A 31 12.45 -8.08 -13.11
C LEU A 31 11.49 -8.46 -14.24
N ARG A 32 10.45 -9.21 -13.91
CA ARG A 32 9.41 -9.60 -14.86
C ARG A 32 8.16 -8.79 -14.60
N THR A 33 7.87 -7.85 -15.49
CA THR A 33 6.65 -7.05 -15.49
C THR A 33 5.51 -7.77 -16.22
N ASN A 34 4.26 -7.28 -16.06
CA ASN A 34 3.08 -7.89 -16.64
C ASN A 34 2.93 -9.39 -16.35
N ALA A 35 3.44 -9.82 -15.22
CA ALA A 35 3.40 -11.19 -14.73
C ALA A 35 2.49 -11.26 -13.50
N ARG A 36 1.22 -11.66 -13.71
CA ARG A 36 0.23 -11.73 -12.64
C ARG A 36 0.26 -13.11 -11.99
N VAL A 37 0.95 -13.24 -10.87
CA VAL A 37 0.98 -14.49 -10.10
C VAL A 37 -0.38 -14.79 -9.50
N PHE A 38 -0.85 -16.03 -9.65
CA PHE A 38 -2.13 -16.47 -9.11
C PHE A 38 -2.05 -17.71 -8.23
N GLU A 39 -0.91 -18.41 -8.23
CA GLU A 39 -0.74 -19.65 -7.46
C GLU A 39 0.73 -19.84 -7.07
N VAL A 40 0.98 -20.20 -5.83
CA VAL A 40 2.23 -20.79 -5.37
C VAL A 40 2.05 -22.30 -5.36
N THR A 41 2.90 -23.01 -6.08
CA THR A 41 2.83 -24.47 -6.19
C THR A 41 3.64 -25.14 -5.09
N THR A 42 3.18 -26.31 -4.65
CA THR A 42 3.87 -27.14 -3.65
C THR A 42 3.99 -28.58 -4.12
N ASP A 43 4.99 -29.28 -3.61
CA ASP A 43 5.11 -30.75 -3.77
C ASP A 43 4.24 -31.51 -2.76
N SER A 44 4.29 -32.83 -2.82
CA SER A 44 3.56 -33.71 -1.90
C SER A 44 3.98 -33.59 -0.44
N THR A 45 5.17 -33.03 -0.16
CA THR A 45 5.65 -32.77 1.20
C THR A 45 5.17 -31.39 1.73
N GLY A 46 4.60 -30.55 0.85
CA GLY A 46 4.16 -29.20 1.16
C GLY A 46 5.22 -28.11 0.98
N ARG A 47 6.38 -28.45 0.38
CA ARG A 47 7.41 -27.47 0.07
C ARG A 47 7.07 -26.71 -1.21
N ALA A 48 7.34 -25.41 -1.23
CA ALA A 48 7.16 -24.60 -2.43
C ALA A 48 8.07 -25.10 -3.56
N THR A 49 7.52 -25.22 -4.76
CA THR A 49 8.22 -25.61 -5.99
C THR A 49 8.32 -24.47 -7.01
N GLY A 50 7.53 -23.42 -6.86
CA GLY A 50 7.51 -22.28 -7.73
C GLY A 50 6.21 -21.50 -7.68
N ALA A 51 5.96 -20.74 -8.73
CA ALA A 51 4.75 -19.96 -8.88
C ALA A 51 4.20 -20.04 -10.31
N ARG A 52 2.86 -20.05 -10.43
CA ARG A 52 2.15 -19.91 -11.70
C ARG A 52 1.66 -18.49 -11.88
N TYR A 53 1.76 -17.99 -13.08
CA TYR A 53 1.37 -16.62 -13.38
C TYR A 53 0.80 -16.52 -14.81
N PHE A 54 0.03 -15.49 -15.05
CA PHE A 54 -0.38 -15.07 -16.39
C PHE A 54 0.66 -14.08 -16.92
N ASP A 55 1.15 -14.31 -18.14
CA ASP A 55 2.00 -13.36 -18.86
C ASP A 55 1.18 -12.18 -19.43
N ALA A 56 1.82 -11.31 -20.19
CA ALA A 56 1.18 -10.14 -20.80
C ALA A 56 0.03 -10.52 -21.76
N ASP A 57 0.12 -11.68 -22.39
CA ASP A 57 -0.87 -12.18 -23.35
C ASP A 57 -1.98 -13.02 -22.67
N GLY A 58 -1.91 -13.19 -21.36
CA GLY A 58 -2.85 -13.99 -20.58
C GLY A 58 -2.56 -15.48 -20.56
N ASN A 59 -1.44 -15.93 -21.13
CA ASN A 59 -1.05 -17.34 -21.08
C ASN A 59 -0.53 -17.72 -19.70
N VAL A 60 -0.85 -18.95 -19.31
CA VAL A 60 -0.34 -19.51 -18.04
C VAL A 60 1.10 -19.94 -18.21
N LYS A 61 1.96 -19.43 -17.34
CA LYS A 61 3.39 -19.78 -17.23
C LYS A 61 3.70 -20.31 -15.83
N PHE A 62 4.81 -21.02 -15.73
CA PHE A 62 5.35 -21.54 -14.48
C PHE A 62 6.79 -21.08 -14.31
N GLN A 63 7.09 -20.53 -13.15
CA GLN A 63 8.45 -20.19 -12.71
C GLN A 63 8.84 -21.13 -11.59
N PRO A 64 9.77 -22.07 -11.81
CA PRO A 64 10.29 -22.89 -10.73
C PRO A 64 11.14 -22.05 -9.76
N ALA A 65 11.02 -22.35 -8.48
CA ALA A 65 11.79 -21.70 -7.44
C ALA A 65 11.95 -22.63 -6.22
N ARG A 66 13.12 -22.57 -5.58
CA ARG A 66 13.40 -23.28 -4.32
C ARG A 66 12.86 -22.53 -3.10
N LEU A 67 12.65 -21.23 -3.25
CA LEU A 67 12.08 -20.32 -2.25
C LEU A 67 11.16 -19.35 -2.96
N VAL A 68 9.98 -19.11 -2.40
CA VAL A 68 9.03 -18.12 -2.87
C VAL A 68 8.77 -17.12 -1.75
N VAL A 69 9.01 -15.84 -2.00
CA VAL A 69 8.72 -14.74 -1.06
C VAL A 69 7.46 -14.03 -1.52
N LEU A 70 6.47 -13.97 -0.64
CA LEU A 70 5.21 -13.26 -0.89
C LEU A 70 5.29 -11.85 -0.31
N ALA A 71 5.32 -10.87 -1.18
CA ALA A 71 5.37 -9.46 -0.84
C ALA A 71 4.27 -8.66 -1.56
N ALA A 72 3.07 -9.26 -1.68
CA ALA A 72 1.95 -8.74 -2.45
C ALA A 72 0.98 -7.87 -1.63
N ASN A 73 1.48 -7.18 -0.62
CA ASN A 73 0.75 -6.34 0.36
C ASN A 73 -0.28 -7.09 1.23
N GLY A 74 -0.99 -6.34 2.09
CA GLY A 74 -1.96 -6.89 3.05
C GLY A 74 -3.24 -7.47 2.44
N ILE A 75 -3.52 -7.21 1.16
CA ILE A 75 -4.67 -7.76 0.43
C ILE A 75 -4.23 -8.84 -0.56
N GLY A 76 -3.19 -8.57 -1.34
CA GLY A 76 -2.71 -9.48 -2.37
C GLY A 76 -2.11 -10.75 -1.79
N THR A 77 -1.34 -10.68 -0.71
CA THR A 77 -0.73 -11.84 -0.06
C THR A 77 -1.76 -12.86 0.44
N PRO A 78 -2.75 -12.50 1.27
CA PRO A 78 -3.77 -13.46 1.71
C PRO A 78 -4.63 -13.97 0.55
N ARG A 79 -4.92 -13.14 -0.45
CA ARG A 79 -5.62 -13.58 -1.66
C ARG A 79 -4.82 -14.67 -2.39
N LEU A 80 -3.52 -14.48 -2.57
CA LEU A 80 -2.66 -15.46 -3.25
C LEU A 80 -2.55 -16.77 -2.44
N LEU A 81 -2.43 -16.68 -1.12
CA LEU A 81 -2.43 -17.86 -0.24
C LEU A 81 -3.73 -18.66 -0.38
N LEU A 82 -4.88 -18.00 -0.37
CA LEU A 82 -6.20 -18.66 -0.51
C LEU A 82 -6.42 -19.27 -1.89
N LEU A 83 -5.84 -18.70 -2.94
CA LEU A 83 -5.87 -19.25 -4.30
C LEU A 83 -4.95 -20.45 -4.48
N SER A 84 -3.86 -20.52 -3.72
CA SER A 84 -2.84 -21.58 -3.81
C SER A 84 -3.31 -22.84 -3.07
N LYS A 85 -4.21 -23.58 -3.69
CA LYS A 85 -4.82 -24.80 -3.15
C LYS A 85 -4.09 -26.05 -3.65
N SER A 86 -4.06 -27.09 -2.82
CA SER A 86 -3.60 -28.42 -3.18
C SER A 86 -4.34 -29.46 -2.33
N GLU A 87 -4.13 -30.75 -2.58
CA GLU A 87 -4.69 -31.81 -1.72
C GLU A 87 -4.28 -31.64 -0.26
N ARG A 88 -3.04 -31.24 -0.01
CA ARG A 88 -2.51 -30.96 1.32
C ARG A 88 -3.06 -29.66 1.92
N HIS A 89 -3.39 -28.70 1.10
CA HIS A 89 -3.86 -27.37 1.50
C HIS A 89 -5.19 -27.03 0.83
N PRO A 90 -6.27 -27.76 1.10
CA PRO A 90 -7.55 -27.60 0.39
C PRO A 90 -8.21 -26.21 0.63
N GLN A 91 -7.85 -25.57 1.74
CA GLN A 91 -8.35 -24.23 2.09
C GLN A 91 -7.35 -23.09 1.78
N GLY A 92 -6.28 -23.40 1.02
CA GLY A 92 -5.19 -22.47 0.69
C GLY A 92 -3.95 -22.66 1.55
N LEU A 93 -2.83 -22.13 1.07
CA LEU A 93 -1.55 -22.19 1.76
C LEU A 93 -1.58 -21.42 3.08
N ALA A 94 -0.82 -21.91 4.07
CA ALA A 94 -0.66 -21.31 5.41
C ALA A 94 -1.98 -21.05 6.15
N ASN A 95 -3.07 -21.70 5.77
CA ASN A 95 -4.41 -21.46 6.31
C ASN A 95 -4.95 -22.56 7.21
N SER A 96 -4.10 -23.28 7.91
CA SER A 96 -4.51 -24.31 8.90
C SER A 96 -5.34 -23.74 10.06
N SER A 97 -5.16 -22.48 10.40
CA SER A 97 -5.93 -21.76 11.40
C SER A 97 -7.30 -21.26 10.89
N GLY A 98 -7.52 -21.22 9.57
CA GLY A 98 -8.68 -20.60 8.94
C GLY A 98 -8.70 -19.06 9.02
N LEU A 99 -7.58 -18.43 9.42
CA LEU A 99 -7.52 -16.98 9.66
C LEU A 99 -6.98 -16.18 8.48
N VAL A 100 -6.43 -16.83 7.46
CA VAL A 100 -5.92 -16.12 6.27
C VAL A 100 -7.05 -15.37 5.57
N GLY A 101 -6.87 -14.09 5.36
CA GLY A 101 -7.85 -13.19 4.74
C GLY A 101 -8.98 -12.74 5.67
N ARG A 102 -8.90 -13.05 6.96
CA ARG A 102 -9.85 -12.60 7.97
C ARG A 102 -9.26 -11.51 8.85
N ASN A 103 -10.12 -10.81 9.58
CA ASN A 103 -9.75 -9.79 10.57
C ASN A 103 -8.91 -8.64 9.99
N LEU A 104 -9.21 -8.23 8.77
CA LEU A 104 -8.60 -7.04 8.19
C LEU A 104 -8.93 -5.83 9.07
N MET A 105 -7.90 -5.17 9.59
CA MET A 105 -8.03 -3.96 10.38
C MET A 105 -7.28 -2.82 9.73
N PHE A 106 -7.98 -1.72 9.50
CA PHE A 106 -7.37 -0.44 9.15
C PHE A 106 -7.18 0.41 10.40
N HIS A 107 -6.36 1.45 10.31
CA HIS A 107 -6.27 2.44 11.37
C HIS A 107 -7.63 3.12 11.54
N PRO A 108 -8.24 3.11 12.72
CA PRO A 108 -9.40 3.94 12.99
C PRO A 108 -8.94 5.40 12.99
N CYS A 109 -9.48 6.20 12.07
CA CYS A 109 -9.13 7.60 11.93
C CYS A 109 -10.38 8.46 12.05
N ALA A 110 -10.32 9.49 12.91
CA ALA A 110 -11.23 10.63 12.84
C ALA A 110 -10.52 11.75 12.10
N THR A 111 -11.20 12.36 11.13
CA THR A 111 -10.64 13.47 10.35
C THR A 111 -11.38 14.75 10.70
N VAL A 112 -10.61 15.79 11.03
CA VAL A 112 -11.11 17.14 11.23
C VAL A 112 -10.44 18.03 10.20
N THR A 113 -11.25 18.78 9.45
CA THR A 113 -10.75 19.72 8.45
C THR A 113 -11.02 21.15 8.93
N GLY A 114 -9.97 21.95 9.02
CA GLY A 114 -10.05 23.37 9.35
C GLY A 114 -9.87 24.23 8.10
N PHE A 115 -10.67 25.27 7.97
CA PHE A 115 -10.52 26.30 6.95
C PHE A 115 -9.99 27.58 7.60
N PHE A 116 -9.00 28.17 6.99
CA PHE A 116 -8.41 29.44 7.43
C PHE A 116 -8.86 30.55 6.48
N ALA A 117 -9.35 31.66 7.04
CA ALA A 117 -9.78 32.80 6.26
C ALA A 117 -8.60 33.51 5.57
N ASP A 118 -7.46 33.55 6.26
CA ASP A 118 -6.23 34.10 5.70
C ASP A 118 -5.47 33.02 4.94
N GLY A 119 -4.98 33.35 3.75
CA GLY A 119 -4.19 32.45 2.93
C GLY A 119 -2.93 32.02 3.66
N LEU A 120 -2.83 30.73 3.99
CA LEU A 120 -1.58 30.16 4.47
C LEU A 120 -0.60 30.09 3.31
N ASP A 121 0.70 30.14 3.62
CA ASP A 121 1.77 29.83 2.68
C ASP A 121 1.43 28.58 1.88
N PRO A 122 1.85 28.50 0.59
CA PRO A 122 1.53 27.33 -0.26
C PRO A 122 2.10 26.05 0.30
N THR A 123 1.37 25.49 1.27
CA THR A 123 1.72 24.29 2.04
C THR A 123 1.80 23.03 1.17
N TYR A 124 1.33 23.12 -0.08
CA TYR A 124 1.40 22.03 -1.06
C TYR A 124 2.75 21.94 -1.77
N ARG A 125 3.65 22.93 -1.61
CA ARG A 125 5.00 22.86 -2.18
C ARG A 125 5.92 22.02 -1.31
N GLY A 126 6.75 21.22 -1.95
CA GLY A 126 7.71 20.35 -1.29
C GLY A 126 7.23 18.89 -1.12
N PRO A 127 8.04 18.05 -0.47
CA PRO A 127 7.74 16.63 -0.34
C PRO A 127 6.49 16.39 0.52
N LEU A 128 5.66 15.44 0.12
CA LEU A 128 4.50 14.98 0.90
C LEU A 128 4.84 14.35 2.25
N GLY A 129 6.09 14.00 2.46
CA GLY A 129 6.59 13.48 3.74
C GLY A 129 6.54 14.49 4.89
N ASN A 130 6.07 15.71 4.66
CA ASN A 130 5.88 16.71 5.69
C ASN A 130 4.53 16.54 6.39
N ILE A 131 4.30 15.38 6.95
CA ILE A 131 3.25 15.15 7.93
C ILE A 131 3.81 15.59 9.27
N LEU A 132 3.13 16.51 9.94
CA LEU A 132 3.41 16.76 11.34
C LEU A 132 2.74 15.66 12.16
N LEU A 133 3.54 14.87 12.84
CA LEU A 133 3.09 13.78 13.71
C LEU A 133 3.30 14.19 15.16
N SER A 134 2.24 14.17 15.97
CA SER A 134 2.34 14.28 17.42
C SER A 134 1.95 12.96 18.07
N GLN A 135 2.82 12.49 18.95
CA GLN A 135 2.61 11.30 19.78
C GLN A 135 2.36 11.64 21.27
N GLU A 136 2.04 12.90 21.56
CA GLU A 136 1.77 13.40 22.93
C GLU A 136 0.74 12.53 23.68
N PHE A 137 -0.24 11.99 22.95
CA PHE A 137 -1.34 11.23 23.52
C PHE A 137 -1.23 9.73 23.22
N TYR A 138 -0.04 9.24 22.86
CA TYR A 138 0.14 7.84 22.44
C TYR A 138 -0.01 6.84 23.59
N GLU A 139 0.52 7.17 24.76
CA GLU A 139 0.47 6.30 25.92
C GLU A 139 -0.91 6.28 26.59
N THR A 140 -1.22 5.16 27.24
CA THR A 140 -2.45 5.04 28.04
C THR A 140 -2.37 5.93 29.27
N GLU A 141 -3.38 6.75 29.47
CA GLU A 141 -3.52 7.59 30.63
C GLU A 141 -4.91 7.46 31.23
N SER A 142 -5.00 7.05 32.48
CA SER A 142 -6.27 6.75 33.15
C SER A 142 -7.23 7.94 33.28
N SER A 143 -6.68 9.16 33.34
CA SER A 143 -7.46 10.39 33.39
C SER A 143 -8.31 10.67 32.15
N ARG A 144 -8.00 10.03 31.02
CA ARG A 144 -8.71 10.22 29.76
C ARG A 144 -10.03 9.44 29.66
N GLY A 145 -10.30 8.52 30.58
CA GLY A 145 -11.52 7.74 30.58
C GLY A 145 -11.63 6.66 29.49
N PHE A 146 -10.53 6.37 28.77
CA PHE A 146 -10.42 5.27 27.78
C PHE A 146 -9.05 4.61 27.85
N THR A 147 -8.98 3.37 27.39
CA THR A 147 -7.74 2.60 27.32
C THR A 147 -7.04 2.84 25.99
N ARG A 148 -5.69 2.91 26.00
CA ARG A 148 -4.79 3.22 24.88
C ARG A 148 -4.77 4.71 24.55
N GLY A 149 -3.91 5.08 23.62
CA GLY A 149 -3.73 6.44 23.17
C GLY A 149 -4.03 6.60 21.68
N TYR A 150 -3.69 7.77 21.16
CA TYR A 150 -3.83 8.10 19.76
C TYR A 150 -2.69 9.02 19.30
N THR A 151 -2.52 9.14 18.00
CA THR A 151 -1.59 10.09 17.39
C THR A 151 -2.35 11.12 16.58
N PHE A 152 -1.86 12.33 16.56
CA PHE A 152 -2.30 13.33 15.58
C PHE A 152 -1.40 13.27 14.35
N GLN A 153 -2.03 13.25 13.18
CA GLN A 153 -1.35 13.38 11.89
C GLN A 153 -1.93 14.59 11.17
N MET A 154 -1.17 15.66 11.10
CA MET A 154 -1.56 16.85 10.33
C MET A 154 -0.98 16.74 8.93
N ASN A 155 -1.85 16.46 7.96
CA ASN A 155 -1.48 16.39 6.57
C ASN A 155 -1.47 17.81 5.97
N ARG A 156 -0.37 18.15 5.31
CA ARG A 156 -0.32 19.35 4.49
C ARG A 156 -1.19 19.16 3.23
N SER A 157 -1.72 20.27 2.72
CA SER A 157 -2.43 20.26 1.44
C SER A 157 -1.59 19.63 0.33
N THR A 158 -2.22 18.80 -0.46
CA THR A 158 -1.62 18.15 -1.62
C THR A 158 -1.71 18.98 -2.90
N GLY A 159 -2.13 20.24 -2.76
CA GLY A 159 -2.27 21.20 -3.84
C GLY A 159 -3.65 21.18 -4.51
N PRO A 160 -3.92 22.17 -5.35
CA PRO A 160 -5.25 22.39 -5.91
C PRO A 160 -5.75 21.21 -6.75
N ALA A 161 -4.90 20.59 -7.56
CA ALA A 161 -5.30 19.47 -8.41
C ALA A 161 -5.85 18.28 -7.62
N ARG A 162 -5.21 17.88 -6.53
CA ARG A 162 -5.69 16.77 -5.71
C ARG A 162 -6.89 17.13 -4.86
N THR A 163 -6.96 18.38 -4.42
CA THR A 163 -8.13 18.91 -3.73
C THR A 163 -9.34 18.87 -4.66
N ALA A 164 -9.19 19.36 -5.88
CA ALA A 164 -10.22 19.29 -6.91
C ALA A 164 -10.65 17.82 -7.21
N MET A 165 -9.71 16.90 -7.33
CA MET A 165 -10.02 15.47 -7.52
C MET A 165 -10.79 14.89 -6.32
N GLY A 166 -10.50 15.31 -5.11
CA GLY A 166 -11.25 14.88 -3.91
C GLY A 166 -12.70 15.38 -3.92
N PHE A 167 -12.96 16.55 -4.44
CA PHE A 167 -14.30 17.11 -4.60
C PHE A 167 -15.04 16.57 -5.84
N ALA A 168 -14.36 15.98 -6.79
CA ALA A 168 -14.98 15.40 -7.99
C ALA A 168 -15.73 14.08 -7.72
N MET A 169 -15.47 13.42 -6.62
CA MET A 169 -16.05 12.12 -6.30
C MET A 169 -17.52 12.16 -5.82
N PRO A 170 -17.96 13.09 -5.00
CA PRO A 170 -19.39 13.30 -4.71
C PRO A 170 -20.02 14.25 -5.74
N PRO A 171 -21.36 14.40 -5.79
CA PRO A 171 -22.07 15.24 -6.75
C PRO A 171 -21.93 16.74 -6.43
N VAL A 172 -20.72 17.21 -6.35
CA VAL A 172 -20.39 18.63 -6.22
C VAL A 172 -20.11 19.17 -7.62
N ALA A 173 -20.78 20.24 -7.99
CA ALA A 173 -20.57 20.88 -9.28
C ALA A 173 -19.12 21.40 -9.39
N TRP A 174 -18.45 21.01 -10.47
CA TRP A 174 -17.14 21.56 -10.81
C TRP A 174 -17.27 23.08 -11.05
N GLY A 175 -16.41 23.84 -10.46
CA GLY A 175 -16.30 25.28 -10.74
C GLY A 175 -16.53 26.19 -9.52
N GLU A 176 -17.51 25.92 -8.67
CA GLU A 176 -17.84 26.82 -7.55
C GLU A 176 -16.89 26.66 -6.33
N HIS A 177 -16.20 25.53 -6.22
CA HIS A 177 -15.37 25.22 -5.04
C HIS A 177 -13.87 25.07 -5.38
N HIS A 178 -13.45 25.40 -6.59
CA HIS A 178 -12.10 25.11 -7.07
C HIS A 178 -11.30 26.35 -7.45
N HIS A 179 -11.86 27.53 -7.17
CA HIS A 179 -11.20 28.82 -7.36
C HIS A 179 -10.58 29.35 -6.10
#